data_30c90a257d77005700b45b3d53927156
#
_entry.id   30c90a257d77005700b45b3d53927156
#
_cell.length_a   1.000
_cell.length_b   1.000
_cell.length_c   1.000
_cell.angle_alpha   90.00
_cell.angle_beta   90.00
_cell.angle_gamma   90.00
#
_symmetry.space_group_name_H-M   'P 1'
#
loop_
_entity.id
_entity.type
_entity.pdbx_description
1 polymer ?
#
loop_
_entity_poly.entity_id
_entity_poly.type
_entity_poly.pdbx_seq_one_letter_code
_entity_poly.pdbx_strand_id
1 'polypeptide(L)'
;MLGWRKLLRRVQTVSESAHLEVAGRAVPLRVRRHRRARRIVLRVDGARDEAVLTLPWRVPLREGLAFAYERRDWLQARLAGLPPRVPFGPGAILPIRGIPHVIRHAPGRAVPPVGGRTTKSPRATNVAPLSGRGVVRVEAGEIRIAGKPEHLARRLSEWLRAEAGRVLAPLARDKALRLGVAVGKITVRDTRTLWGSCSASGDLSLCWRLVLAPPFVADYVCAHEVAHLKIRGHGARFWRIVAELAEDMAGARAWLARHGEGLQRYGRAGLTPRAINDAPLPGRSN
;
A
#
# COMPACT_ATOMS: atom_id res chain seq x y z
N MET A 1 38.92 6.07 -23.64
CA MET A 1 37.48 6.48 -23.79
C MET A 1 36.62 5.24 -23.98
N LEU A 2 36.28 4.53 -22.92
CA LEU A 2 35.44 3.33 -22.92
C LEU A 2 34.81 3.20 -21.53
N GLY A 3 33.65 3.80 -21.30
CA GLY A 3 33.07 3.75 -19.95
C GLY A 3 31.59 3.97 -19.79
N TRP A 4 30.87 4.45 -20.79
CA TRP A 4 29.47 4.89 -20.63
C TRP A 4 28.39 3.93 -21.12
N ARG A 5 28.71 2.77 -21.66
CA ARG A 5 27.72 1.83 -22.24
C ARG A 5 27.14 0.80 -21.27
N LYS A 6 27.47 0.79 -19.98
CA LYS A 6 26.98 -0.20 -19.00
C LYS A 6 25.83 0.26 -18.09
N LEU A 7 25.37 1.51 -18.14
CA LEU A 7 24.43 2.05 -17.13
C LEU A 7 22.98 2.16 -17.57
N LEU A 8 22.60 1.80 -18.77
CA LEU A 8 21.20 1.88 -19.23
C LEU A 8 20.70 0.55 -19.80
N ARG A 9 20.75 -0.52 -19.00
CA ARG A 9 19.81 -1.62 -19.22
C ARG A 9 18.52 -1.31 -18.47
N ARG A 10 17.75 -0.34 -18.98
CA ARG A 10 16.33 -0.23 -18.72
C ARG A 10 15.71 -1.59 -18.96
N VAL A 11 15.16 -2.21 -17.93
CA VAL A 11 14.32 -3.39 -18.06
C VAL A 11 13.11 -2.95 -18.89
N GLN A 12 13.16 -3.20 -20.19
CA GLN A 12 12.01 -2.97 -21.07
C GLN A 12 10.94 -3.99 -20.68
N THR A 13 9.96 -3.53 -19.92
CA THR A 13 8.74 -4.29 -19.64
C THR A 13 7.72 -3.79 -20.65
N VAL A 14 7.40 -4.59 -21.64
CA VAL A 14 6.25 -4.35 -22.53
C VAL A 14 5.03 -4.77 -21.73
N SER A 15 4.07 -3.86 -21.53
CA SER A 15 2.82 -4.13 -20.82
C SER A 15 1.68 -4.07 -21.82
N GLU A 16 0.96 -5.16 -21.95
CA GLU A 16 -0.26 -5.30 -22.73
C GLU A 16 -1.44 -5.47 -21.77
N SER A 17 -2.61 -4.94 -22.13
CA SER A 17 -3.83 -5.10 -21.34
C SER A 17 -4.78 -6.04 -22.08
N ALA A 18 -5.31 -7.02 -21.36
CA ALA A 18 -6.33 -7.93 -21.84
C ALA A 18 -7.42 -8.06 -20.74
N HIS A 19 -8.50 -8.76 -21.06
CA HIS A 19 -9.50 -9.14 -20.07
C HIS A 19 -9.63 -10.66 -20.07
N LEU A 20 -9.78 -11.22 -18.88
CA LEU A 20 -10.09 -12.63 -18.70
C LEU A 20 -11.51 -12.74 -18.17
N GLU A 21 -12.35 -13.48 -18.84
CA GLU A 21 -13.70 -13.75 -18.35
C GLU A 21 -13.65 -14.82 -17.26
N VAL A 22 -14.10 -14.44 -16.06
CA VAL A 22 -14.10 -15.30 -14.88
C VAL A 22 -15.46 -15.22 -14.23
N ALA A 23 -16.22 -16.31 -14.25
CA ALA A 23 -17.59 -16.40 -13.70
C ALA A 23 -18.52 -15.26 -14.17
N GLY A 24 -18.55 -14.98 -15.47
CA GLY A 24 -19.39 -13.92 -16.05
C GLY A 24 -18.92 -12.48 -15.77
N ARG A 25 -17.73 -12.33 -15.18
CA ARG A 25 -17.13 -11.01 -14.90
C ARG A 25 -15.83 -10.84 -15.69
N ALA A 26 -15.69 -9.73 -16.40
CA ALA A 26 -14.46 -9.36 -17.05
C ALA A 26 -13.42 -8.89 -16.01
N VAL A 27 -12.39 -9.69 -15.77
CA VAL A 27 -11.27 -9.37 -14.88
C VAL A 27 -10.16 -8.74 -15.72
N PRO A 28 -9.71 -7.53 -15.39
CA PRO A 28 -8.57 -6.93 -16.07
C PRO A 28 -7.32 -7.80 -15.91
N LEU A 29 -6.68 -8.15 -17.02
CA LEU A 29 -5.45 -8.93 -17.07
C LEU A 29 -4.32 -8.08 -17.63
N ARG A 30 -3.37 -7.73 -16.80
CA ARG A 30 -2.17 -7.02 -17.23
C ARG A 30 -1.07 -8.02 -17.52
N VAL A 31 -0.66 -8.07 -18.79
CA VAL A 31 0.43 -8.93 -19.24
C VAL A 31 1.75 -8.16 -19.18
N ARG A 32 2.78 -8.77 -18.62
CA ARG A 32 4.12 -8.20 -18.52
C ARG A 32 5.14 -9.21 -19.04
N ARG A 33 6.00 -8.79 -19.96
CA ARG A 33 7.16 -9.58 -20.37
C ARG A 33 8.37 -9.20 -19.54
N HIS A 34 9.09 -10.20 -19.03
CA HIS A 34 10.24 -9.96 -18.20
C HIS A 34 11.43 -10.84 -18.64
N ARG A 35 12.56 -10.23 -19.00
CA ARG A 35 13.73 -10.93 -19.56
C ARG A 35 14.35 -11.98 -18.63
N ARG A 36 14.24 -11.78 -17.31
CA ARG A 36 14.76 -12.73 -16.32
C ARG A 36 13.74 -13.74 -15.83
N ALA A 37 12.48 -13.64 -16.25
CA ALA A 37 11.49 -14.64 -15.91
C ALA A 37 11.82 -15.95 -16.60
N ARG A 38 11.81 -17.05 -15.86
CA ARG A 38 12.07 -18.40 -16.36
C ARG A 38 10.79 -19.23 -16.52
N ARG A 39 9.67 -18.75 -15.95
CA ARG A 39 8.36 -19.42 -15.96
C ARG A 39 7.25 -18.39 -16.07
N ILE A 40 6.09 -18.84 -16.56
CA ILE A 40 4.85 -18.05 -16.53
C ILE A 40 4.40 -17.93 -15.07
N VAL A 41 4.02 -16.73 -14.65
CA VAL A 41 3.50 -16.46 -13.30
C VAL A 41 2.22 -15.65 -13.41
N LEU A 42 1.14 -16.18 -12.84
CA LEU A 42 -0.13 -15.47 -12.64
C LEU A 42 -0.23 -15.06 -11.17
N ARG A 43 -0.57 -13.80 -10.91
CA ARG A 43 -0.82 -13.28 -9.57
C ARG A 43 -1.99 -12.30 -9.58
N VAL A 44 -2.61 -12.11 -8.44
CA VAL A 44 -3.61 -11.06 -8.23
C VAL A 44 -2.92 -9.80 -7.68
N ASP A 45 -3.22 -8.65 -8.25
CA ASP A 45 -2.93 -7.34 -7.68
C ASP A 45 -4.17 -6.86 -6.91
N GLY A 46 -4.25 -7.19 -5.62
CA GLY A 46 -5.38 -6.85 -4.76
C GLY A 46 -5.62 -5.34 -4.62
N ALA A 47 -4.60 -4.50 -4.89
CA ALA A 47 -4.76 -3.05 -4.87
C ALA A 47 -5.52 -2.52 -6.09
N ARG A 48 -5.57 -3.30 -7.20
CA ARG A 48 -6.24 -2.93 -8.46
C ARG A 48 -7.42 -3.80 -8.82
N ASP A 49 -7.63 -4.92 -8.13
CA ASP A 49 -8.56 -6.00 -8.50
C ASP A 49 -8.28 -6.52 -9.92
N GLU A 50 -7.00 -6.62 -10.28
CA GLU A 50 -6.54 -7.10 -11.58
C GLU A 50 -5.69 -8.35 -11.44
N ALA A 51 -5.69 -9.17 -12.47
CA ALA A 51 -4.71 -10.24 -12.63
C ALA A 51 -3.45 -9.69 -13.31
N VAL A 52 -2.28 -10.17 -12.90
CA VAL A 52 -1.00 -9.84 -13.51
C VAL A 52 -0.34 -11.11 -13.99
N LEU A 53 -0.20 -11.24 -15.30
CA LEU A 53 0.48 -12.35 -15.96
C LEU A 53 1.91 -11.91 -16.32
N THR A 54 2.89 -12.58 -15.76
CA THR A 54 4.30 -12.36 -16.11
C THR A 54 4.78 -13.47 -17.00
N LEU A 55 5.25 -13.10 -18.19
CA LEU A 55 5.75 -14.03 -19.20
C LEU A 55 7.27 -13.94 -19.33
N PRO A 56 7.98 -15.07 -19.48
CA PRO A 56 9.33 -15.10 -20.04
C PRO A 56 9.34 -14.42 -21.41
N TRP A 57 10.46 -13.80 -21.76
CA TRP A 57 10.53 -12.97 -22.99
C TRP A 57 10.18 -13.74 -24.27
N ARG A 58 10.54 -15.04 -24.34
CA ARG A 58 10.36 -15.89 -25.52
C ARG A 58 9.02 -16.62 -25.58
N VAL A 59 8.22 -16.58 -24.51
CA VAL A 59 6.94 -17.30 -24.45
C VAL A 59 5.89 -16.52 -25.25
N PRO A 60 5.19 -17.16 -26.21
CA PRO A 60 4.11 -16.53 -26.96
C PRO A 60 2.97 -16.06 -26.04
N LEU A 61 2.33 -14.95 -26.39
CA LEU A 61 1.21 -14.42 -25.61
C LEU A 61 0.07 -15.44 -25.47
N ARG A 62 -0.24 -16.16 -26.56
CA ARG A 62 -1.29 -17.19 -26.58
C ARG A 62 -1.09 -18.26 -25.50
N GLU A 63 0.14 -18.68 -25.27
CA GLU A 63 0.48 -19.67 -24.23
C GLU A 63 0.27 -19.10 -22.83
N GLY A 64 0.64 -17.84 -22.63
CA GLY A 64 0.37 -17.14 -21.37
C GLY A 64 -1.13 -16.95 -21.09
N LEU A 65 -1.91 -16.63 -22.11
CA LEU A 65 -3.36 -16.49 -21.97
C LEU A 65 -4.03 -17.84 -21.69
N ALA A 66 -3.60 -18.93 -22.36
CA ALA A 66 -4.07 -20.28 -22.09
C ALA A 66 -3.79 -20.66 -20.63
N PHE A 67 -2.56 -20.44 -20.15
CA PHE A 67 -2.18 -20.65 -18.75
C PHE A 67 -3.05 -19.86 -17.76
N ALA A 68 -3.38 -18.60 -18.06
CA ALA A 68 -4.26 -17.80 -17.21
C ALA A 68 -5.71 -18.34 -17.23
N TYR A 69 -6.20 -18.77 -18.38
CA TYR A 69 -7.53 -19.35 -18.54
C TYR A 69 -7.69 -20.67 -17.77
N GLU A 70 -6.70 -21.55 -17.84
CA GLU A 70 -6.69 -22.81 -17.05
C GLU A 70 -6.77 -22.57 -15.54
N ARG A 71 -6.34 -21.39 -15.08
CA ARG A 71 -6.33 -21.00 -13.66
C ARG A 71 -7.43 -20.01 -13.28
N ARG A 72 -8.46 -19.87 -14.13
CA ARG A 72 -9.55 -18.92 -13.88
C ARG A 72 -10.29 -19.18 -12.57
N ASP A 73 -10.48 -20.46 -12.19
CA ASP A 73 -11.20 -20.80 -10.94
C ASP A 73 -10.36 -20.42 -9.70
N TRP A 74 -9.05 -20.65 -9.74
CA TRP A 74 -8.14 -20.15 -8.73
C TRP A 74 -8.16 -18.62 -8.68
N LEU A 75 -8.15 -17.95 -9.83
CA LEU A 75 -8.21 -16.49 -9.92
C LEU A 75 -9.50 -15.94 -9.33
N GLN A 76 -10.63 -16.60 -9.61
CA GLN A 76 -11.94 -16.26 -9.03
C GLN A 76 -11.92 -16.36 -7.52
N ALA A 77 -11.52 -17.51 -6.99
CA ALA A 77 -11.45 -17.73 -5.54
C ALA A 77 -10.53 -16.70 -4.87
N ARG A 78 -9.39 -16.39 -5.49
CA ARG A 78 -8.43 -15.41 -4.97
C ARG A 78 -8.98 -13.98 -4.98
N LEU A 79 -9.71 -13.58 -6.02
CA LEU A 79 -10.36 -12.27 -6.11
C LEU A 79 -11.53 -12.15 -5.13
N ALA A 80 -12.34 -13.20 -4.98
CA ALA A 80 -13.44 -13.24 -4.03
C ALA A 80 -12.97 -13.17 -2.57
N GLY A 81 -11.80 -13.75 -2.27
CA GLY A 81 -11.19 -13.69 -0.95
C GLY A 81 -10.48 -12.36 -0.61
N LEU A 82 -10.47 -11.39 -1.54
CA LEU A 82 -9.88 -10.09 -1.23
C LEU A 82 -10.75 -9.33 -0.21
N PRO A 83 -10.14 -8.69 0.80
CA PRO A 83 -10.86 -7.79 1.68
C PRO A 83 -11.57 -6.67 0.90
N PRO A 84 -12.69 -6.14 1.37
CA PRO A 84 -13.39 -5.06 0.69
C PRO A 84 -12.51 -3.81 0.61
N ARG A 85 -12.69 -3.00 -0.44
CA ARG A 85 -12.07 -1.68 -0.52
C ARG A 85 -12.74 -0.74 0.47
N VAL A 86 -11.95 0.08 1.13
CA VAL A 86 -12.44 1.09 2.06
C VAL A 86 -12.14 2.47 1.47
N PRO A 87 -13.09 3.06 0.73
CA PRO A 87 -12.95 4.43 0.24
C PRO A 87 -12.96 5.42 1.40
N PHE A 88 -12.30 6.55 1.25
CA PHE A 88 -12.34 7.60 2.26
C PHE A 88 -13.63 8.42 2.13
N GLY A 89 -14.62 8.06 2.92
CA GLY A 89 -15.93 8.70 2.97
C GLY A 89 -16.50 8.75 4.38
N PRO A 90 -17.52 9.58 4.64
CA PRO A 90 -18.20 9.62 5.93
C PRO A 90 -18.73 8.25 6.32
N GLY A 91 -18.57 7.88 7.59
CA GLY A 91 -18.98 6.58 8.13
C GLY A 91 -17.99 5.44 7.91
N ALA A 92 -17.00 5.58 7.02
CA ALA A 92 -15.97 4.56 6.85
C ALA A 92 -15.09 4.46 8.10
N ILE A 93 -14.68 3.23 8.43
CA ILE A 93 -13.79 2.96 9.57
C ILE A 93 -12.36 2.86 9.06
N LEU A 94 -11.47 3.64 9.65
CA LEU A 94 -10.04 3.68 9.35
C LEU A 94 -9.22 3.40 10.60
N PRO A 95 -8.37 2.37 10.63
CA PRO A 95 -7.48 2.17 11.77
C PRO A 95 -6.32 3.15 11.72
N ILE A 96 -6.15 3.94 12.76
CA ILE A 96 -4.94 4.74 12.96
C ILE A 96 -4.12 4.07 14.05
N ARG A 97 -2.89 3.65 13.73
CA ARG A 97 -2.02 2.87 14.63
C ARG A 97 -2.70 1.61 15.17
N GLY A 98 -3.50 0.95 14.32
CA GLY A 98 -4.26 -0.24 14.69
C GLY A 98 -5.57 0.04 15.45
N ILE A 99 -5.85 1.28 15.84
CA ILE A 99 -7.07 1.67 16.59
C ILE A 99 -8.12 2.16 15.59
N PRO A 100 -9.33 1.58 15.56
CA PRO A 100 -10.38 1.98 14.63
C PRO A 100 -10.91 3.39 14.93
N HIS A 101 -11.10 4.18 13.88
CA HIS A 101 -11.68 5.52 13.93
C HIS A 101 -12.73 5.67 12.82
N VAL A 102 -13.85 6.28 13.14
CA VAL A 102 -14.91 6.58 12.16
C VAL A 102 -14.62 7.92 11.47
N ILE A 103 -14.68 7.95 10.15
CA ILE A 103 -14.53 9.19 9.38
C ILE A 103 -15.82 10.02 9.50
N ARG A 104 -15.68 11.28 9.91
CA ARG A 104 -16.78 12.25 10.03
C ARG A 104 -16.47 13.50 9.19
N HIS A 105 -17.46 13.91 8.42
CA HIS A 105 -17.43 15.23 7.79
C HIS A 105 -17.87 16.30 8.80
N ALA A 106 -17.09 17.36 8.93
CA ALA A 106 -17.41 18.53 9.75
C ALA A 106 -17.64 19.72 8.82
N PRO A 107 -18.81 20.37 8.85
CA PRO A 107 -19.03 21.60 8.08
C PRO A 107 -18.13 22.71 8.61
N GLY A 108 -17.71 23.63 7.74
CA GLY A 108 -16.86 24.76 8.12
C GLY A 108 -15.42 24.68 7.63
N ARG A 109 -14.60 25.69 7.95
CA ARG A 109 -13.21 25.79 7.47
C ARG A 109 -12.21 25.04 8.34
N ALA A 110 -12.53 24.82 9.62
CA ALA A 110 -11.69 24.09 10.57
C ALA A 110 -12.55 23.24 11.49
N VAL A 111 -11.99 22.17 12.04
CA VAL A 111 -12.64 21.33 13.04
C VAL A 111 -12.45 22.02 14.41
N PRO A 112 -13.54 22.43 15.10
CA PRO A 112 -13.42 22.98 16.44
C PRO A 112 -12.90 21.93 17.41
N PRO A 113 -12.21 22.31 18.50
CA PRO A 113 -11.86 21.40 19.56
C PRO A 113 -13.12 20.80 20.17
N VAL A 114 -13.13 19.51 20.44
CA VAL A 114 -14.19 18.90 21.24
C VAL A 114 -13.96 19.36 22.67
N GLY A 115 -14.89 20.13 23.22
CA GLY A 115 -14.86 20.53 24.62
C GLY A 115 -14.99 19.31 25.52
N GLY A 116 -13.93 18.95 26.19
CA GLY A 116 -13.92 17.84 27.14
C GLY A 116 -12.51 17.58 27.63
N ARG A 117 -12.34 17.52 28.95
CA ARG A 117 -11.10 17.23 29.68
C ARG A 117 -10.28 16.15 29.00
N THR A 118 -8.99 16.41 28.77
CA THR A 118 -8.00 15.41 28.43
C THR A 118 -7.98 14.30 29.48
N THR A 119 -8.62 13.18 29.21
CA THR A 119 -8.41 11.96 29.95
C THR A 119 -7.01 11.47 29.59
N LYS A 120 -6.11 11.46 30.57
CA LYS A 120 -4.79 10.84 30.45
C LYS A 120 -4.99 9.38 30.07
N SER A 121 -4.62 9.05 28.84
CA SER A 121 -4.58 7.66 28.37
C SER A 121 -3.50 6.87 29.13
N PRO A 122 -3.77 5.62 29.53
CA PRO A 122 -2.80 4.83 30.28
C PRO A 122 -1.64 4.38 29.39
N ARG A 123 -0.44 4.54 29.93
CA ARG A 123 0.87 4.06 29.50
C ARG A 123 1.20 4.17 28.01
N ALA A 124 1.96 5.21 27.75
CA ALA A 124 2.56 5.57 26.48
C ALA A 124 3.61 4.53 26.04
N THR A 125 3.35 3.87 24.93
CA THR A 125 4.39 3.61 23.94
C THR A 125 4.89 4.98 23.41
N ASN A 126 6.18 5.10 23.16
CA ASN A 126 6.92 6.33 22.74
C ASN A 126 6.46 6.92 21.40
N VAL A 127 5.16 7.04 21.16
CA VAL A 127 4.56 7.51 19.92
C VAL A 127 3.99 8.90 20.14
N ALA A 128 4.57 9.89 19.46
CA ALA A 128 4.11 11.26 19.50
C ALA A 128 2.59 11.40 19.28
N PRO A 129 1.90 12.35 19.96
CA PRO A 129 0.45 12.54 19.85
C PRO A 129 0.04 12.80 18.40
N LEU A 130 -1.13 12.29 18.01
CA LEU A 130 -1.72 12.57 16.68
C LEU A 130 -1.93 14.08 16.56
N SER A 131 -1.32 14.70 15.56
CA SER A 131 -1.43 16.14 15.37
C SER A 131 -2.81 16.51 14.81
N GLY A 132 -3.57 17.28 15.57
CA GLY A 132 -4.93 17.65 15.24
C GLY A 132 -5.17 19.16 15.28
N ARG A 133 -4.38 19.96 14.55
CA ARG A 133 -4.73 21.36 14.28
C ARG A 133 -5.07 21.53 12.80
N GLY A 134 -6.22 22.11 12.48
CA GLY A 134 -6.59 22.47 11.12
C GLY A 134 -7.75 21.66 10.54
N VAL A 135 -7.60 21.22 9.30
CA VAL A 135 -8.70 20.65 8.49
C VAL A 135 -9.03 19.20 8.88
N VAL A 136 -8.06 18.45 9.43
CA VAL A 136 -8.24 17.06 9.88
C VAL A 136 -7.88 16.98 11.37
N ARG A 137 -8.76 16.35 12.16
CA ARG A 137 -8.56 16.12 13.59
C ARG A 137 -8.91 14.69 13.94
N VAL A 138 -8.09 14.05 14.77
CA VAL A 138 -8.29 12.68 15.25
C VAL A 138 -8.45 12.71 16.76
N GLU A 139 -9.62 12.42 17.25
CA GLU A 139 -9.99 12.47 18.67
C GLU A 139 -11.11 11.45 18.96
N ALA A 140 -11.08 10.82 20.12
CA ALA A 140 -12.16 10.00 20.66
C ALA A 140 -12.73 8.95 19.68
N GLY A 141 -11.86 8.28 18.89
CA GLY A 141 -12.30 7.27 17.92
C GLY A 141 -12.90 7.84 16.63
N GLU A 142 -12.77 9.13 16.40
CA GLU A 142 -13.24 9.79 15.18
C GLU A 142 -12.10 10.51 14.43
N ILE A 143 -12.22 10.52 13.09
CA ILE A 143 -11.42 11.36 12.21
C ILE A 143 -12.37 12.41 11.63
N ARG A 144 -12.30 13.63 12.15
CA ARG A 144 -13.13 14.73 11.69
C ARG A 144 -12.41 15.55 10.63
N ILE A 145 -13.08 15.75 9.49
CA ILE A 145 -12.51 16.44 8.33
C ILE A 145 -13.40 17.61 7.96
N ALA A 146 -12.83 18.83 8.06
CA ALA A 146 -13.53 20.07 7.75
C ALA A 146 -13.56 20.36 6.25
N GLY A 147 -14.56 21.16 5.83
CA GLY A 147 -14.69 21.74 4.51
C GLY A 147 -15.70 21.06 3.61
N LYS A 148 -15.58 21.24 2.29
CA LYS A 148 -16.52 20.67 1.34
C LYS A 148 -16.38 19.14 1.25
N PRO A 149 -17.51 18.39 1.17
CA PRO A 149 -17.49 16.92 1.14
C PRO A 149 -16.64 16.32 0.01
N GLU A 150 -16.64 16.94 -1.16
CA GLU A 150 -15.87 16.48 -2.33
C GLU A 150 -14.35 16.51 -2.10
N HIS A 151 -13.87 17.27 -1.13
CA HIS A 151 -12.46 17.34 -0.78
C HIS A 151 -12.05 16.43 0.37
N LEU A 152 -12.99 15.74 1.00
CA LEU A 152 -12.75 14.90 2.17
C LEU A 152 -11.67 13.84 1.91
N ALA A 153 -11.85 13.04 0.87
CA ALA A 153 -10.91 11.94 0.55
C ALA A 153 -9.50 12.45 0.25
N ARG A 154 -9.37 13.57 -0.48
CA ARG A 154 -8.09 14.21 -0.78
C ARG A 154 -7.41 14.71 0.49
N ARG A 155 -8.14 15.47 1.34
CA ARG A 155 -7.61 16.05 2.60
C ARG A 155 -7.16 14.96 3.56
N LEU A 156 -7.95 13.89 3.69
CA LEU A 156 -7.56 12.76 4.52
C LEU A 156 -6.29 12.07 3.97
N SER A 157 -6.22 11.89 2.66
CA SER A 157 -5.03 11.29 2.02
C SER A 157 -3.76 12.11 2.23
N GLU A 158 -3.87 13.44 2.13
CA GLU A 158 -2.77 14.38 2.36
C GLU A 158 -2.33 14.32 3.84
N TRP A 159 -3.29 14.35 4.76
CA TRP A 159 -3.01 14.26 6.19
C TRP A 159 -2.34 12.94 6.57
N LEU A 160 -2.84 11.80 6.06
CA LEU A 160 -2.24 10.48 6.31
C LEU A 160 -0.80 10.38 5.81
N ARG A 161 -0.49 10.98 4.66
CA ARG A 161 0.89 11.01 4.15
C ARG A 161 1.80 11.90 5.00
N ALA A 162 1.30 13.05 5.44
CA ALA A 162 2.03 13.94 6.33
C ALA A 162 2.29 13.26 7.70
N GLU A 163 1.25 12.62 8.27
CA GLU A 163 1.36 11.85 9.51
C GLU A 163 2.36 10.70 9.38
N ALA A 164 2.32 9.97 8.25
CA ALA A 164 3.30 8.93 7.96
C ALA A 164 4.73 9.48 7.92
N GLY A 165 4.95 10.65 7.30
CA GLY A 165 6.25 11.32 7.32
C GLY A 165 6.72 11.67 8.72
N ARG A 166 5.79 12.18 9.53
CA ARG A 166 6.05 12.60 10.92
C ARG A 166 6.41 11.41 11.83
N VAL A 167 5.84 10.23 11.57
CA VAL A 167 6.06 9.02 12.39
C VAL A 167 7.23 8.18 11.85
N LEU A 168 7.23 7.87 10.57
CA LEU A 168 8.15 6.89 9.99
C LEU A 168 9.57 7.43 9.80
N ALA A 169 9.72 8.73 9.50
CA ALA A 169 11.04 9.27 9.25
C ALA A 169 11.91 9.36 10.53
N PRO A 170 11.41 9.84 11.67
CA PRO A 170 12.17 9.77 12.93
C PRO A 170 12.48 8.34 13.35
N LEU A 171 11.51 7.43 13.22
CA LEU A 171 11.66 6.02 13.56
C LEU A 171 12.79 5.34 12.75
N ALA A 172 12.83 5.59 11.44
CA ALA A 172 13.90 5.06 10.59
C ALA A 172 15.27 5.69 10.90
N ARG A 173 15.31 6.99 11.24
CA ARG A 173 16.56 7.67 11.63
C ARG A 173 17.10 7.14 12.96
N ASP A 174 16.24 6.92 13.95
CA ASP A 174 16.65 6.33 15.22
C ASP A 174 17.29 4.95 15.01
N LYS A 175 16.63 4.10 14.21
CA LYS A 175 17.19 2.77 13.88
C LYS A 175 18.52 2.84 13.12
N ALA A 176 18.65 3.79 12.20
CA ALA A 176 19.92 4.01 11.49
C ALA A 176 21.04 4.44 12.44
N LEU A 177 20.73 5.34 13.38
CA LEU A 177 21.65 5.76 14.44
C LEU A 177 22.09 4.58 15.31
N ARG A 178 21.14 3.76 15.77
CA ARG A 178 21.41 2.55 16.56
C ARG A 178 22.27 1.53 15.79
N LEU A 179 22.10 1.43 14.47
CA LEU A 179 22.91 0.56 13.62
C LEU A 179 24.27 1.14 13.24
N GLY A 180 24.52 2.43 13.55
CA GLY A 180 25.77 3.14 13.21
C GLY A 180 25.91 3.37 11.71
N VAL A 181 24.81 3.66 10.98
CA VAL A 181 24.82 3.91 9.53
C VAL A 181 24.15 5.23 9.18
N ALA A 182 24.64 5.88 8.11
CA ALA A 182 23.99 7.06 7.57
C ALA A 182 22.78 6.65 6.71
N VAL A 183 21.67 7.35 6.88
CA VAL A 183 20.49 7.23 6.03
C VAL A 183 20.38 8.45 5.12
N GLY A 184 20.07 8.21 3.84
CA GLY A 184 19.81 9.26 2.88
C GLY A 184 18.43 9.90 3.03
N LYS A 185 17.82 10.26 1.92
CA LYS A 185 16.46 10.83 1.90
C LYS A 185 15.43 9.78 2.30
N ILE A 186 14.54 10.13 3.24
CA ILE A 186 13.39 9.30 3.61
C ILE A 186 12.15 9.91 2.96
N THR A 187 11.45 9.11 2.12
CA THR A 187 10.25 9.54 1.42
C THR A 187 9.06 8.65 1.76
N VAL A 188 7.88 9.26 1.89
CA VAL A 188 6.62 8.53 2.03
C VAL A 188 5.94 8.43 0.68
N ARG A 189 5.53 7.23 0.30
CA ARG A 189 4.93 6.94 -1.00
C ARG A 189 3.63 6.14 -0.88
N ASP A 190 2.84 6.14 -1.94
CA ASP A 190 1.70 5.24 -2.13
C ASP A 190 2.15 3.99 -2.90
N THR A 191 2.90 3.13 -2.23
CA THR A 191 3.33 1.86 -2.80
C THR A 191 2.20 0.83 -2.78
N ARG A 192 2.22 -0.12 -3.73
CA ARG A 192 1.15 -1.11 -3.91
C ARG A 192 1.56 -2.53 -3.55
N THR A 193 2.86 -2.82 -3.65
CA THR A 193 3.39 -4.18 -3.50
C THR A 193 4.49 -4.28 -2.46
N LEU A 194 5.02 -3.15 -2.00
CA LEU A 194 6.10 -3.09 -1.03
C LEU A 194 5.69 -2.19 0.12
N TRP A 195 6.08 -2.54 1.33
CA TRP A 195 5.90 -1.70 2.51
C TRP A 195 7.00 -0.67 2.65
N GLY A 196 8.20 -1.01 2.16
CA GLY A 196 9.35 -0.15 2.10
C GLY A 196 10.30 -0.54 0.98
N SER A 197 11.33 0.26 0.77
CA SER A 197 12.48 -0.05 -0.08
C SER A 197 13.66 0.84 0.27
N CYS A 198 14.88 0.28 0.16
CA CYS A 198 16.15 0.98 0.30
C CYS A 198 16.87 1.02 -1.05
N SER A 199 17.19 2.23 -1.53
CA SER A 199 17.94 2.41 -2.78
C SER A 199 19.42 2.08 -2.62
N ALA A 200 20.15 2.02 -3.75
CA ALA A 200 21.61 1.86 -3.71
C ALA A 200 22.33 3.07 -3.09
N SER A 201 21.74 4.25 -3.19
CA SER A 201 22.23 5.49 -2.57
C SER A 201 21.94 5.61 -1.07
N GLY A 202 21.21 4.65 -0.47
CA GLY A 202 20.82 4.72 0.93
C GLY A 202 19.54 5.50 1.20
N ASP A 203 18.78 5.89 0.15
CA ASP A 203 17.49 6.52 0.33
C ASP A 203 16.43 5.50 0.68
N LEU A 204 15.53 5.84 1.61
CA LEU A 204 14.42 5.00 2.01
C LEU A 204 13.09 5.51 1.43
N SER A 205 12.26 4.58 1.00
CA SER A 205 10.88 4.84 0.59
C SER A 205 9.96 3.98 1.44
N LEU A 206 8.99 4.59 2.13
CA LEU A 206 8.08 3.91 3.06
C LEU A 206 6.62 4.12 2.63
N CYS A 207 5.80 3.09 2.76
CA CYS A 207 4.38 3.17 2.44
C CYS A 207 3.63 3.97 3.52
N TRP A 208 2.85 4.97 3.10
CA TRP A 208 2.06 5.77 4.05
C TRP A 208 1.07 4.93 4.87
N ARG A 209 0.60 3.79 4.32
CA ARG A 209 -0.36 2.92 5.03
C ARG A 209 0.20 2.27 6.28
N LEU A 210 1.49 2.33 6.51
CA LEU A 210 2.10 1.84 7.75
C LEU A 210 1.58 2.56 8.99
N VAL A 211 1.08 3.81 8.86
CA VAL A 211 0.45 4.50 10.00
C VAL A 211 -0.93 3.96 10.37
N LEU A 212 -1.53 3.13 9.51
CA LEU A 212 -2.78 2.44 9.80
C LEU A 212 -2.54 1.17 10.63
N ALA A 213 -1.37 0.56 10.48
CA ALA A 213 -0.98 -0.64 11.21
C ALA A 213 -0.63 -0.34 12.67
N PRO A 214 -0.65 -1.34 13.56
CA PRO A 214 -0.09 -1.22 14.88
C PRO A 214 1.38 -0.74 14.86
N PRO A 215 1.84 0.02 15.87
CA PRO A 215 3.17 0.64 15.87
C PRO A 215 4.32 -0.34 15.65
N PHE A 216 4.28 -1.53 16.24
CA PHE A 216 5.33 -2.55 16.08
C PHE A 216 5.50 -3.03 14.64
N VAL A 217 4.45 -2.90 13.80
CA VAL A 217 4.53 -3.23 12.36
C VAL A 217 5.32 -2.17 11.57
N ALA A 218 5.04 -0.90 11.85
CA ALA A 218 5.80 0.22 11.27
C ALA A 218 7.26 0.18 11.74
N ASP A 219 7.47 -0.16 13.01
CA ASP A 219 8.77 -0.37 13.63
C ASP A 219 9.59 -1.44 12.89
N TYR A 220 9.00 -2.61 12.67
CA TYR A 220 9.63 -3.71 11.93
C TYR A 220 9.97 -3.33 10.49
N VAL A 221 9.06 -2.67 9.76
CA VAL A 221 9.34 -2.28 8.36
C VAL A 221 10.47 -1.26 8.30
N CYS A 222 10.52 -0.29 9.21
CA CYS A 222 11.63 0.64 9.31
C CYS A 222 12.95 -0.08 9.63
N ALA A 223 12.94 -1.06 10.55
CA ALA A 223 14.11 -1.88 10.86
C ALA A 223 14.61 -2.67 9.64
N HIS A 224 13.68 -3.25 8.87
CA HIS A 224 13.98 -4.00 7.64
C HIS A 224 14.68 -3.13 6.59
N GLU A 225 14.13 -1.94 6.31
CA GLU A 225 14.70 -1.04 5.30
C GLU A 225 16.03 -0.43 5.76
N VAL A 226 16.17 -0.13 7.05
CA VAL A 226 17.43 0.34 7.63
C VAL A 226 18.50 -0.75 7.61
N ALA A 227 18.15 -2.01 7.85
CA ALA A 227 19.11 -3.13 7.74
C ALA A 227 19.71 -3.24 6.33
N HIS A 228 18.96 -2.85 5.29
CA HIS A 228 19.43 -2.80 3.91
C HIS A 228 20.52 -1.73 3.65
N LEU A 229 20.67 -0.74 4.51
CA LEU A 229 21.81 0.18 4.44
C LEU A 229 23.15 -0.52 4.68
N LYS A 230 23.15 -1.62 5.44
CA LYS A 230 24.35 -2.40 5.77
C LYS A 230 24.45 -3.70 4.97
N ILE A 231 23.34 -4.38 4.67
CA ILE A 231 23.30 -5.69 4.00
C ILE A 231 22.18 -5.71 2.96
N ARG A 232 22.53 -5.94 1.68
CA ARG A 232 21.56 -5.95 0.56
C ARG A 232 20.75 -7.23 0.44
N GLY A 233 21.29 -8.36 0.88
CA GLY A 233 20.62 -9.66 0.81
C GLY A 233 19.91 -10.00 2.12
N HIS A 234 19.01 -11.00 2.09
CA HIS A 234 18.21 -11.45 3.23
C HIS A 234 18.78 -12.73 3.88
N GLY A 235 20.11 -12.81 4.03
CA GLY A 235 20.79 -13.92 4.72
C GLY A 235 20.67 -13.83 6.25
N ALA A 236 21.24 -14.80 6.96
CA ALA A 236 21.16 -14.88 8.43
C ALA A 236 21.63 -13.61 9.14
N ARG A 237 22.73 -12.99 8.64
CA ARG A 237 23.26 -11.73 9.20
C ARG A 237 22.27 -10.57 9.03
N PHE A 238 21.55 -10.51 7.92
CA PHE A 238 20.49 -9.50 7.71
C PHE A 238 19.37 -9.64 8.74
N TRP A 239 18.83 -10.86 8.88
CA TRP A 239 17.75 -11.12 9.81
C TRP A 239 18.12 -10.90 11.27
N ARG A 240 19.37 -11.12 11.63
CA ARG A 240 19.90 -10.80 12.97
C ARG A 240 19.82 -9.29 13.23
N ILE A 241 20.30 -8.47 12.29
CA ILE A 241 20.20 -7.00 12.41
C ILE A 241 18.75 -6.55 12.51
N VAL A 242 17.83 -7.10 11.70
CA VAL A 242 16.42 -6.75 11.77
C VAL A 242 15.84 -7.11 13.15
N ALA A 243 16.17 -8.28 13.70
CA ALA A 243 15.70 -8.71 15.01
C ALA A 243 16.25 -7.84 16.14
N GLU A 244 17.49 -7.36 16.05
CA GLU A 244 18.10 -6.44 17.01
C GLU A 244 17.47 -5.03 16.97
N LEU A 245 17.02 -4.60 15.80
CA LEU A 245 16.44 -3.27 15.61
C LEU A 245 14.92 -3.22 15.83
N ALA A 246 14.20 -4.29 15.51
CA ALA A 246 12.74 -4.33 15.61
C ALA A 246 12.28 -4.68 17.03
N GLU A 247 11.18 -4.06 17.47
CA GLU A 247 10.54 -4.35 18.76
C GLU A 247 9.95 -5.77 18.77
N ASP A 248 9.23 -6.17 17.71
CA ASP A 248 8.64 -7.49 17.54
C ASP A 248 8.64 -7.89 16.05
N MET A 249 9.75 -8.46 15.59
CA MET A 249 9.89 -8.92 14.21
C MET A 249 8.91 -10.05 13.87
N ALA A 250 8.72 -11.01 14.77
CA ALA A 250 7.90 -12.20 14.49
C ALA A 250 6.42 -11.84 14.42
N GLY A 251 5.92 -11.08 15.40
CA GLY A 251 4.55 -10.59 15.43
C GLY A 251 4.23 -9.67 14.25
N ALA A 252 5.15 -8.76 13.88
CA ALA A 252 4.97 -7.86 12.76
C ALA A 252 4.87 -8.60 11.42
N ARG A 253 5.70 -9.62 11.20
CA ARG A 253 5.63 -10.46 10.01
C ARG A 253 4.32 -11.25 9.94
N ALA A 254 3.92 -11.86 11.05
CA ALA A 254 2.65 -12.58 11.15
C ALA A 254 1.45 -11.66 10.93
N TRP A 255 1.50 -10.45 11.47
CA TRP A 255 0.46 -9.45 11.29
C TRP A 255 0.36 -8.99 9.82
N LEU A 256 1.48 -8.66 9.17
CA LEU A 256 1.51 -8.26 7.76
C LEU A 256 1.04 -9.38 6.83
N ALA A 257 1.39 -10.63 7.12
CA ALA A 257 0.92 -11.78 6.35
C ALA A 257 -0.62 -11.91 6.41
N ARG A 258 -1.23 -11.60 7.54
CA ARG A 258 -2.66 -11.71 7.80
C ARG A 258 -3.46 -10.49 7.35
N HIS A 259 -2.94 -9.28 7.58
CA HIS A 259 -3.68 -8.02 7.41
C HIS A 259 -3.14 -7.11 6.30
N GLY A 260 -1.95 -7.37 5.78
CA GLY A 260 -1.28 -6.48 4.83
C GLY A 260 -2.09 -6.24 3.55
N GLU A 261 -2.75 -7.27 3.03
CA GLU A 261 -3.59 -7.13 1.85
C GLU A 261 -4.77 -6.18 2.10
N GLY A 262 -5.42 -6.28 3.27
CA GLY A 262 -6.48 -5.37 3.70
C GLY A 262 -6.00 -3.92 3.81
N LEU A 263 -4.81 -3.71 4.39
CA LEU A 263 -4.20 -2.38 4.46
C LEU A 263 -4.03 -1.72 3.08
N GLN A 264 -3.66 -2.48 2.06
CA GLN A 264 -3.48 -1.94 0.71
C GLN A 264 -4.81 -1.49 0.07
N ARG A 265 -5.95 -1.79 0.66
CA ARG A 265 -7.28 -1.46 0.13
C ARG A 265 -7.86 -0.16 0.69
N TYR A 266 -7.27 0.42 1.73
CA TYR A 266 -7.65 1.73 2.26
C TYR A 266 -7.31 2.87 1.30
N GLY A 267 -8.26 3.82 1.15
CA GLY A 267 -8.12 5.00 0.30
C GLY A 267 -8.19 4.69 -1.20
N ARG A 268 -8.66 3.51 -1.56
CA ARG A 268 -8.90 3.15 -2.96
C ARG A 268 -10.38 3.20 -3.25
N ALA A 269 -10.76 3.97 -4.27
CA ALA A 269 -12.12 3.93 -4.80
C ALA A 269 -12.44 2.49 -5.26
N GLY A 270 -13.63 2.01 -4.95
CA GLY A 270 -14.16 0.81 -5.60
C GLY A 270 -14.17 1.05 -7.12
N LEU A 271 -14.00 -0.01 -7.91
CA LEU A 271 -14.48 0.04 -9.28
C LEU A 271 -15.99 0.20 -9.13
N THR A 272 -16.52 1.42 -9.27
CA THR A 272 -17.94 1.58 -9.58
C THR A 272 -18.19 0.70 -10.79
N PRO A 273 -19.17 -0.21 -10.78
CA PRO A 273 -19.62 -0.83 -12.01
C PRO A 273 -19.90 0.35 -12.95
N ARG A 274 -19.15 0.46 -14.03
CA ARG A 274 -19.49 1.39 -15.10
C ARG A 274 -20.93 1.02 -15.42
N ALA A 275 -21.87 1.94 -15.22
CA ALA A 275 -23.24 1.76 -15.66
C ALA A 275 -23.15 1.23 -17.09
N ILE A 276 -23.59 0.01 -17.28
CA ILE A 276 -23.77 -0.55 -18.61
C ILE A 276 -24.80 0.39 -19.20
N ASN A 277 -24.35 1.27 -20.11
CA ASN A 277 -25.28 2.03 -20.94
C ASN A 277 -26.11 0.99 -21.69
N ASP A 278 -27.33 0.78 -21.25
CA ASP A 278 -28.41 0.22 -22.02
C ASP A 278 -28.64 1.17 -23.22
N ALA A 279 -27.80 1.06 -24.20
CA ALA A 279 -28.10 1.58 -25.52
C ALA A 279 -29.10 0.58 -26.15
N PRO A 280 -30.34 0.98 -26.45
CA PRO A 280 -31.27 0.09 -27.14
C PRO A 280 -30.67 -0.30 -28.48
N LEU A 281 -30.66 -1.61 -28.76
CA LEU A 281 -30.29 -2.16 -30.05
C LEU A 281 -31.13 -1.48 -31.17
N PRO A 282 -30.54 -1.04 -32.28
CA PRO A 282 -31.31 -0.51 -33.40
C PRO A 282 -32.24 -1.59 -33.91
N GLY A 283 -33.55 -1.28 -33.93
CA GLY A 283 -34.59 -2.14 -34.42
C GLY A 283 -34.32 -2.60 -35.82
N ARG A 284 -34.49 -3.89 -36.08
CA ARG A 284 -34.60 -4.42 -37.44
C ARG A 284 -35.93 -3.85 -38.03
N SER A 285 -35.80 -2.97 -38.99
CA SER A 285 -36.91 -2.63 -39.85
C SER A 285 -37.15 -3.76 -40.85
N ASN A 286 -38.40 -4.13 -40.99
CA ASN A 286 -38.90 -5.05 -42.04
C ASN A 286 -38.44 -4.65 -43.43
#